data_9a5274f30996ef027b7a1653e62cbfba
#
_entry.id   9a5274f30996ef027b7a1653e62cbfba
#
_cell.length_a   1.000
_cell.length_b   1.000
_cell.length_c   1.000
_cell.angle_alpha   90.00
_cell.angle_beta   90.00
_cell.angle_gamma   90.00
#
_symmetry.space_group_name_H-M   'P 1'
#
loop_
_entity.id
_entity.type
_entity.pdbx_description
1 polymer ?
#
loop_
_entity_poly.entity_id
_entity_poly.type
_entity_poly.pdbx_seq_one_letter_code
_entity_poly.pdbx_strand_id
1 'polypeptide(L)'
;VGLAAMFFPVAGMLVTHFLPGGWWLLLVGWAFVWPHFAWQLSCRAASPHQQEEFNLKIDAIIAGLWIGVMGMSALPTAALVMMVGMNMMGSGGCRLFIPGILLTLLSALVTLPLVGRVAVFNPDLVEWSLTLPVLVLYPMLFAWLSHRTAVRLAEHKQRLEMMSTRDGMTGVYNRRHWEMLLRNEFEHCRRDRCTATILLIDIDHFKNINDTWGHAVGDEAIIAITRQLQMSVRSGDAIGRFGGDEFAVIMSQTAAESAIAVMSRVHERLETLSLPCAPKEALRISVGVAPWGPQFGHYREWLKAADVALYRAKNAGRSRTEVAA
;
A
#
# COMPACT_ATOMS: atom_id res chain seq x y z
N VAL A 1 13.86 -22.86 2.85
CA VAL A 1 15.26 -22.39 2.71
C VAL A 1 15.86 -22.06 4.10
N GLY A 2 15.14 -21.38 4.98
CA GLY A 2 15.65 -21.01 6.30
C GLY A 2 16.09 -22.21 7.15
N LEU A 3 15.25 -23.23 7.32
CA LEU A 3 15.55 -24.40 8.14
C LEU A 3 16.71 -25.23 7.60
N ALA A 4 16.87 -25.37 6.28
CA ALA A 4 18.00 -26.04 5.69
C ALA A 4 19.35 -25.34 6.01
N ALA A 5 19.34 -24.02 6.15
CA ALA A 5 20.53 -23.26 6.55
C ALA A 5 20.89 -23.49 8.04
N MET A 6 19.92 -23.77 8.91
CA MET A 6 20.16 -24.11 10.32
C MET A 6 20.89 -25.45 10.51
N PHE A 7 20.89 -26.31 9.48
CA PHE A 7 21.62 -27.56 9.48
C PHE A 7 23.12 -27.36 9.71
N PHE A 8 23.74 -26.40 9.04
CA PHE A 8 25.19 -26.23 9.04
C PHE A 8 25.79 -25.86 10.42
N PRO A 9 25.26 -24.88 11.16
CA PRO A 9 25.75 -24.57 12.51
C PRO A 9 25.64 -25.73 13.48
N VAL A 10 24.51 -26.48 13.42
CA VAL A 10 24.30 -27.64 14.29
C VAL A 10 25.18 -28.81 13.86
N ALA A 11 25.34 -29.07 12.57
CA ALA A 11 26.21 -30.12 12.03
C ALA A 11 27.67 -29.88 12.43
N GLY A 12 28.16 -28.64 12.37
CA GLY A 12 29.51 -28.29 12.81
C GLY A 12 29.77 -28.74 14.24
N MET A 13 28.81 -28.46 15.12
CA MET A 13 28.91 -28.85 16.52
C MET A 13 28.78 -30.36 16.75
N LEU A 14 27.91 -31.07 15.97
CA LEU A 14 27.80 -32.54 16.06
C LEU A 14 29.09 -33.25 15.63
N VAL A 15 29.81 -32.70 14.64
CA VAL A 15 31.10 -33.20 14.19
C VAL A 15 32.18 -33.06 15.27
N THR A 16 32.30 -31.84 15.83
CA THR A 16 33.35 -31.53 16.79
C THR A 16 33.19 -32.28 18.12
N HIS A 17 31.95 -32.56 18.55
CA HIS A 17 31.67 -33.23 19.81
C HIS A 17 31.31 -34.71 19.71
N PHE A 18 31.50 -35.35 18.54
CA PHE A 18 31.31 -36.79 18.28
C PHE A 18 30.01 -37.36 18.88
N LEU A 19 28.89 -36.69 18.66
CA LEU A 19 27.60 -37.15 19.15
C LEU A 19 27.08 -38.41 18.45
N PRO A 20 26.33 -39.29 19.17
CA PRO A 20 25.79 -40.54 18.59
C PRO A 20 24.98 -40.29 17.30
N GLY A 21 24.99 -41.27 16.41
CA GLY A 21 24.33 -41.16 15.09
C GLY A 21 22.84 -40.83 15.11
N GLY A 22 22.15 -41.12 16.21
CA GLY A 22 20.75 -40.74 16.38
C GLY A 22 20.47 -39.20 16.29
N TRP A 23 21.42 -38.40 16.74
CA TRP A 23 21.30 -36.94 16.64
C TRP A 23 21.31 -36.42 15.21
N TRP A 24 22.08 -37.11 14.35
CA TRP A 24 22.11 -36.78 12.93
C TRP A 24 20.77 -37.03 12.22
N LEU A 25 20.06 -38.11 12.60
CA LEU A 25 18.74 -38.41 12.06
C LEU A 25 17.74 -37.33 12.46
N LEU A 26 17.79 -36.86 13.73
CA LEU A 26 16.94 -35.79 14.20
C LEU A 26 17.23 -34.46 13.49
N LEU A 27 18.51 -34.15 13.26
CA LEU A 27 18.91 -32.93 12.55
C LEU A 27 18.46 -32.96 11.09
N VAL A 28 18.65 -34.06 10.37
CA VAL A 28 18.21 -34.22 8.98
C VAL A 28 16.68 -34.18 8.90
N GLY A 29 15.97 -34.81 9.82
CA GLY A 29 14.51 -34.76 9.91
C GLY A 29 14.00 -33.34 10.08
N TRP A 30 14.60 -32.57 11.00
CA TRP A 30 14.20 -31.19 11.22
C TRP A 30 14.55 -30.27 10.06
N ALA A 31 15.77 -30.35 9.52
CA ALA A 31 16.23 -29.42 8.51
C ALA A 31 15.61 -29.66 7.11
N PHE A 32 15.30 -30.90 6.76
CA PHE A 32 14.89 -31.27 5.41
C PHE A 32 13.50 -31.90 5.30
N VAL A 33 13.05 -32.70 6.29
CA VAL A 33 11.72 -33.33 6.25
C VAL A 33 10.63 -32.43 6.79
N TRP A 34 10.86 -31.82 7.96
CA TRP A 34 9.89 -30.94 8.62
C TRP A 34 9.41 -29.77 7.75
N PRO A 35 10.26 -29.05 6.96
CA PRO A 35 9.78 -27.95 6.13
C PRO A 35 8.74 -28.38 5.09
N HIS A 36 8.88 -29.58 4.51
CA HIS A 36 7.90 -30.10 3.56
C HIS A 36 6.58 -30.46 4.25
N PHE A 37 6.66 -31.04 5.43
CA PHE A 37 5.48 -31.38 6.22
C PHE A 37 4.73 -30.10 6.71
N ALA A 38 5.46 -29.13 7.24
CA ALA A 38 4.93 -27.85 7.66
C ALA A 38 4.26 -27.09 6.49
N TRP A 39 4.87 -27.12 5.31
CA TRP A 39 4.26 -26.55 4.09
C TRP A 39 2.97 -27.26 3.70
N GLN A 40 2.91 -28.60 3.72
CA GLN A 40 1.69 -29.35 3.43
C GLN A 40 0.58 -29.05 4.44
N LEU A 41 0.90 -28.91 5.73
CA LEU A 41 -0.05 -28.51 6.77
C LEU A 41 -0.64 -27.13 6.46
N SER A 42 0.21 -26.15 6.10
CA SER A 42 -0.24 -24.80 5.76
C SER A 42 -1.12 -24.77 4.52
N CYS A 43 -0.82 -25.59 3.49
CA CYS A 43 -1.64 -25.67 2.27
C CYS A 43 -3.02 -26.29 2.51
N ARG A 44 -3.17 -27.15 3.52
CA ARG A 44 -4.45 -27.85 3.84
C ARG A 44 -5.26 -27.16 4.92
N ALA A 45 -4.69 -26.17 5.61
CA ALA A 45 -5.35 -25.48 6.70
C ALA A 45 -6.45 -24.52 6.20
N ALA A 46 -7.51 -24.34 6.98
CA ALA A 46 -8.58 -23.36 6.71
C ALA A 46 -8.04 -21.91 6.72
N SER A 47 -7.00 -21.65 7.50
CA SER A 47 -6.29 -20.36 7.51
C SER A 47 -4.78 -20.60 7.38
N PRO A 48 -4.22 -20.58 6.15
CA PRO A 48 -2.80 -20.85 5.91
C PRO A 48 -1.84 -19.98 6.71
N HIS A 49 -2.16 -18.72 6.87
CA HIS A 49 -1.34 -17.77 7.62
C HIS A 49 -1.23 -18.12 9.13
N GLN A 50 -2.35 -18.46 9.77
CA GLN A 50 -2.33 -18.88 11.19
C GLN A 50 -1.58 -20.20 11.38
N GLN A 51 -1.68 -21.12 10.42
CA GLN A 51 -0.93 -22.36 10.45
C GLN A 51 0.58 -22.11 10.29
N GLU A 52 0.97 -21.19 9.43
CA GLU A 52 2.37 -20.78 9.27
C GLU A 52 2.93 -20.15 10.55
N GLU A 53 2.18 -19.26 11.22
CA GLU A 53 2.56 -18.71 12.52
C GLU A 53 2.76 -19.82 13.58
N PHE A 54 1.91 -20.83 13.58
CA PHE A 54 2.02 -21.97 14.49
C PHE A 54 3.27 -22.80 14.19
N ASN A 55 3.55 -23.10 12.92
CA ASN A 55 4.74 -23.83 12.48
C ASN A 55 6.03 -23.09 12.87
N LEU A 56 6.07 -21.76 12.73
CA LEU A 56 7.20 -20.94 13.16
C LEU A 56 7.46 -21.01 14.67
N LYS A 57 6.41 -21.10 15.49
CA LYS A 57 6.56 -21.31 16.95
C LYS A 57 7.14 -22.68 17.27
N ILE A 58 6.78 -23.72 16.51
CA ILE A 58 7.41 -25.05 16.63
C ILE A 58 8.88 -24.97 16.25
N ASP A 59 9.22 -24.28 15.17
CA ASP A 59 10.61 -24.06 14.76
C ASP A 59 11.45 -23.36 15.82
N ALA A 60 10.88 -22.38 16.50
CA ALA A 60 11.52 -21.67 17.61
C ALA A 60 11.83 -22.61 18.79
N ILE A 61 10.87 -23.48 19.16
CA ILE A 61 11.05 -24.46 20.22
C ILE A 61 12.17 -25.44 19.82
N ILE A 62 12.13 -26.00 18.60
CA ILE A 62 13.13 -26.97 18.16
C ILE A 62 14.52 -26.31 18.06
N ALA A 63 14.61 -25.09 17.57
CA ALA A 63 15.87 -24.34 17.55
C ALA A 63 16.44 -24.15 18.96
N GLY A 64 15.59 -23.82 19.94
CA GLY A 64 16.02 -23.73 21.34
C GLY A 64 16.47 -25.06 21.94
N LEU A 65 15.79 -26.17 21.61
CA LEU A 65 16.26 -27.52 22.00
C LEU A 65 17.68 -27.79 21.47
N TRP A 66 17.95 -27.48 20.20
CA TRP A 66 19.28 -27.60 19.62
C TRP A 66 20.32 -26.70 20.30
N ILE A 67 19.96 -25.45 20.65
CA ILE A 67 20.82 -24.53 21.40
C ILE A 67 21.22 -25.16 22.76
N GLY A 68 20.27 -25.75 23.48
CA GLY A 68 20.54 -26.47 24.71
C GLY A 68 21.44 -27.69 24.50
N VAL A 69 21.23 -28.51 23.48
CA VAL A 69 22.08 -29.67 23.13
C VAL A 69 23.51 -29.23 22.80
N MET A 70 23.68 -28.09 22.14
CA MET A 70 24.98 -27.50 21.83
C MET A 70 25.68 -26.84 23.04
N GLY A 71 25.07 -26.90 24.24
CA GLY A 71 25.65 -26.27 25.44
C GLY A 71 25.76 -24.75 25.32
N MET A 72 24.88 -24.10 24.54
CA MET A 72 24.88 -22.66 24.25
C MET A 72 26.22 -22.18 23.62
N SER A 73 26.86 -23.00 22.76
CA SER A 73 28.04 -22.56 21.99
C SER A 73 27.75 -21.24 21.29
N ALA A 74 28.63 -20.24 21.50
CA ALA A 74 28.31 -18.85 21.16
C ALA A 74 27.94 -18.62 19.71
N LEU A 75 28.74 -19.15 18.78
CA LEU A 75 28.59 -18.89 17.35
C LEU A 75 27.36 -19.59 16.72
N PRO A 76 27.17 -20.93 16.91
CA PRO A 76 25.96 -21.61 16.43
C PRO A 76 24.68 -21.08 17.08
N THR A 77 24.71 -20.75 18.38
CA THR A 77 23.57 -20.15 19.08
C THR A 77 23.18 -18.79 18.47
N ALA A 78 24.17 -17.93 18.22
CA ALA A 78 23.90 -16.62 17.58
C ALA A 78 23.28 -16.81 16.19
N ALA A 79 23.75 -17.76 15.38
CA ALA A 79 23.19 -18.07 14.08
C ALA A 79 21.73 -18.53 14.17
N LEU A 80 21.42 -19.49 15.06
CA LEU A 80 20.06 -19.99 15.22
C LEU A 80 19.09 -18.90 15.72
N VAL A 81 19.47 -18.13 16.74
CA VAL A 81 18.65 -17.04 17.27
C VAL A 81 18.39 -15.97 16.21
N MET A 82 19.42 -15.57 15.44
CA MET A 82 19.28 -14.64 14.33
C MET A 82 18.30 -15.16 13.27
N MET A 83 18.43 -16.42 12.85
CA MET A 83 17.58 -16.99 11.81
C MET A 83 16.12 -17.13 12.24
N VAL A 84 15.88 -17.60 13.48
CA VAL A 84 14.52 -17.64 14.07
C VAL A 84 13.94 -16.23 14.15
N GLY A 85 14.72 -15.27 14.66
CA GLY A 85 14.29 -13.88 14.80
C GLY A 85 13.92 -13.24 13.44
N MET A 86 14.74 -13.44 12.41
CA MET A 86 14.48 -12.93 11.07
C MET A 86 13.22 -13.55 10.43
N ASN A 87 13.05 -14.87 10.56
CA ASN A 87 11.86 -15.55 10.04
C ASN A 87 10.58 -15.04 10.70
N MET A 88 10.58 -14.88 12.02
CA MET A 88 9.43 -14.39 12.76
C MET A 88 9.13 -12.92 12.51
N MET A 89 10.18 -12.09 12.42
CA MET A 89 10.01 -10.67 12.06
C MET A 89 9.45 -10.52 10.65
N GLY A 90 9.92 -11.33 9.70
CA GLY A 90 9.45 -11.32 8.31
C GLY A 90 8.01 -11.78 8.12
N SER A 91 7.52 -12.71 8.95
CA SER A 91 6.17 -13.29 8.82
C SER A 91 5.10 -12.57 9.63
N GLY A 92 5.43 -12.00 10.80
CA GLY A 92 4.41 -11.39 11.70
C GLY A 92 4.92 -10.20 12.52
N GLY A 93 6.08 -9.64 12.15
CA GLY A 93 6.64 -8.48 12.82
C GLY A 93 6.92 -8.73 14.31
N CYS A 94 6.88 -7.66 15.12
CA CYS A 94 7.12 -7.74 16.55
C CYS A 94 6.16 -8.67 17.30
N ARG A 95 4.95 -8.89 16.77
CA ARG A 95 3.92 -9.75 17.38
C ARG A 95 4.36 -11.21 17.45
N LEU A 96 5.09 -11.70 16.46
CA LEU A 96 5.65 -13.05 16.46
C LEU A 96 7.08 -13.11 16.97
N PHE A 97 7.88 -12.06 16.75
CA PHE A 97 9.28 -12.00 17.12
C PHE A 97 9.50 -12.19 18.63
N ILE A 98 8.80 -11.40 19.46
CA ILE A 98 9.00 -11.44 20.93
C ILE A 98 8.65 -12.81 21.50
N PRO A 99 7.44 -13.39 21.30
CA PRO A 99 7.12 -14.71 21.82
C PRO A 99 7.99 -15.81 21.22
N GLY A 100 8.45 -15.67 19.98
CA GLY A 100 9.34 -16.64 19.34
C GLY A 100 10.72 -16.71 19.99
N ILE A 101 11.33 -15.55 20.23
CA ILE A 101 12.62 -15.52 20.95
C ILE A 101 12.47 -16.04 22.38
N LEU A 102 11.37 -15.71 23.06
CA LEU A 102 11.11 -16.24 24.41
C LEU A 102 10.95 -17.77 24.40
N LEU A 103 10.23 -18.34 23.42
CA LEU A 103 10.11 -19.79 23.27
C LEU A 103 11.48 -20.45 23.00
N THR A 104 12.30 -19.85 22.14
CA THR A 104 13.66 -20.34 21.84
C THR A 104 14.53 -20.33 23.11
N LEU A 105 14.54 -19.24 23.86
CA LEU A 105 15.34 -19.14 25.08
C LEU A 105 14.84 -20.10 26.18
N LEU A 106 13.52 -20.21 26.35
CA LEU A 106 12.92 -21.10 27.35
C LEU A 106 13.24 -22.58 27.04
N SER A 107 13.07 -22.99 25.78
CA SER A 107 13.38 -24.38 25.39
C SER A 107 14.87 -24.69 25.49
N ALA A 108 15.76 -23.74 25.19
CA ALA A 108 17.19 -23.88 25.40
C ALA A 108 17.55 -24.05 26.91
N LEU A 109 16.93 -23.21 27.77
CA LEU A 109 17.14 -23.27 29.20
C LEU A 109 16.70 -24.61 29.85
N VAL A 110 15.59 -25.16 29.37
CA VAL A 110 15.06 -26.46 29.78
C VAL A 110 15.98 -27.61 29.33
N THR A 111 16.55 -27.53 28.14
CA THR A 111 17.38 -28.61 27.57
C THR A 111 18.79 -28.63 28.10
N LEU A 112 19.36 -27.47 28.40
CA LEU A 112 20.76 -27.33 28.89
C LEU A 112 21.08 -28.23 30.07
N PRO A 113 20.32 -28.28 31.18
CA PRO A 113 20.60 -29.13 32.32
C PRO A 113 20.44 -30.62 32.05
N LEU A 114 19.54 -30.99 31.10
CA LEU A 114 19.27 -32.38 30.71
C LEU A 114 20.45 -33.01 29.96
N VAL A 115 21.20 -32.19 29.23
CA VAL A 115 22.37 -32.65 28.44
C VAL A 115 23.66 -32.56 29.23
N GLY A 116 23.70 -31.80 30.36
CA GLY A 116 24.84 -31.71 31.24
C GLY A 116 26.07 -31.04 30.63
N ARG A 117 25.91 -30.26 29.56
CA ARG A 117 26.99 -29.58 28.85
C ARG A 117 27.15 -28.13 29.35
N VAL A 118 28.38 -27.68 29.39
CA VAL A 118 28.72 -26.30 29.74
C VAL A 118 28.97 -25.50 28.43
N ALA A 119 28.59 -24.23 28.41
CA ALA A 119 28.83 -23.32 27.31
C ALA A 119 30.33 -23.30 26.89
N VAL A 120 30.56 -23.54 25.60
CA VAL A 120 31.92 -23.49 25.02
C VAL A 120 32.07 -22.13 24.35
N PHE A 121 32.97 -21.30 24.85
CA PHE A 121 33.22 -19.96 24.34
C PHE A 121 34.28 -19.91 23.21
N ASN A 122 35.08 -20.96 23.04
CA ASN A 122 36.11 -21.07 22.02
C ASN A 122 35.65 -22.08 20.94
N PRO A 123 34.98 -21.64 19.86
CA PRO A 123 34.55 -22.53 18.80
C PRO A 123 35.76 -23.06 18.01
N ASP A 124 35.68 -24.32 17.60
CA ASP A 124 36.69 -24.97 16.75
C ASP A 124 36.64 -24.42 15.30
N LEU A 125 37.71 -24.64 14.56
CA LEU A 125 37.81 -24.20 13.15
C LEU A 125 36.67 -24.75 12.29
N VAL A 126 36.18 -25.97 12.57
CA VAL A 126 35.03 -26.58 11.86
C VAL A 126 33.74 -25.82 12.17
N GLU A 127 33.49 -25.45 13.43
CA GLU A 127 32.32 -24.65 13.82
C GLU A 127 32.34 -23.28 13.13
N TRP A 128 33.51 -22.60 13.07
CA TRP A 128 33.69 -21.36 12.35
C TRP A 128 33.38 -21.50 10.86
N SER A 129 33.97 -22.54 10.21
CA SER A 129 33.83 -22.72 8.76
C SER A 129 32.40 -23.00 8.31
N LEU A 130 31.59 -23.67 9.14
CA LEU A 130 30.20 -24.01 8.83
C LEU A 130 29.19 -22.95 9.25
N THR A 131 29.48 -22.18 10.31
CA THR A 131 28.54 -21.22 10.87
C THR A 131 28.69 -19.82 10.23
N LEU A 132 29.92 -19.38 9.96
CA LEU A 132 30.18 -18.03 9.46
C LEU A 132 29.56 -17.76 8.07
N PRO A 133 29.61 -18.68 7.12
CA PRO A 133 28.88 -18.51 5.85
C PRO A 133 27.38 -18.32 6.05
N VAL A 134 26.77 -19.03 6.98
CA VAL A 134 25.33 -18.91 7.27
C VAL A 134 25.02 -17.56 7.88
N LEU A 135 25.83 -17.07 8.83
CA LEU A 135 25.68 -15.76 9.45
C LEU A 135 25.74 -14.59 8.44
N VAL A 136 26.50 -14.77 7.34
CA VAL A 136 26.63 -13.73 6.30
C VAL A 136 25.60 -13.90 5.19
N LEU A 137 25.50 -15.11 4.64
CA LEU A 137 24.67 -15.34 3.45
C LEU A 137 23.17 -15.33 3.75
N TYR A 138 22.76 -15.80 4.93
CA TYR A 138 21.35 -15.87 5.27
C TYR A 138 20.69 -14.48 5.39
N PRO A 139 21.26 -13.49 6.14
CA PRO A 139 20.73 -12.13 6.17
C PRO A 139 20.71 -11.47 4.78
N MET A 140 21.75 -11.67 3.98
CA MET A 140 21.80 -11.12 2.62
C MET A 140 20.70 -11.70 1.74
N LEU A 141 20.50 -13.03 1.76
CA LEU A 141 19.43 -13.68 1.01
C LEU A 141 18.04 -13.22 1.51
N PHE A 142 17.86 -13.13 2.83
CA PHE A 142 16.62 -12.66 3.42
C PHE A 142 16.30 -11.21 3.02
N ALA A 143 17.29 -10.32 3.12
CA ALA A 143 17.14 -8.93 2.70
C ALA A 143 16.79 -8.81 1.20
N TRP A 144 17.45 -9.59 0.35
CA TRP A 144 17.18 -9.62 -1.09
C TRP A 144 15.77 -10.13 -1.41
N LEU A 145 15.32 -11.22 -0.78
CA LEU A 145 13.96 -11.74 -0.95
C LEU A 145 12.90 -10.73 -0.45
N SER A 146 13.13 -10.13 0.73
CA SER A 146 12.23 -9.12 1.29
C SER A 146 12.12 -7.88 0.40
N HIS A 147 13.24 -7.41 -0.14
CA HIS A 147 13.25 -6.32 -1.10
C HIS A 147 12.47 -6.66 -2.37
N ARG A 148 12.70 -7.85 -2.95
CA ARG A 148 11.95 -8.31 -4.14
C ARG A 148 10.44 -8.39 -3.91
N THR A 149 10.01 -8.91 -2.75
CA THR A 149 8.58 -9.00 -2.43
C THR A 149 7.95 -7.63 -2.22
N ALA A 150 8.66 -6.70 -1.56
CA ALA A 150 8.21 -5.32 -1.39
C ALA A 150 8.04 -4.59 -2.74
N VAL A 151 9.01 -4.73 -3.66
CA VAL A 151 8.92 -4.15 -5.02
C VAL A 151 7.73 -4.73 -5.78
N ARG A 152 7.55 -6.05 -5.80
CA ARG A 152 6.41 -6.69 -6.48
C ARG A 152 5.07 -6.24 -5.90
N LEU A 153 4.97 -6.13 -4.56
CA LEU A 153 3.74 -5.66 -3.91
C LEU A 153 3.43 -4.22 -4.30
N ALA A 154 4.45 -3.35 -4.35
CA ALA A 154 4.29 -1.97 -4.80
C ALA A 154 3.82 -1.89 -6.26
N GLU A 155 4.40 -2.70 -7.16
CA GLU A 155 3.97 -2.80 -8.56
C GLU A 155 2.53 -3.30 -8.70
N HIS A 156 2.13 -4.34 -7.95
CA HIS A 156 0.76 -4.84 -7.96
C HIS A 156 -0.22 -3.79 -7.43
N LYS A 157 0.11 -3.10 -6.34
CA LYS A 157 -0.69 -2.00 -5.80
C LYS A 157 -0.87 -0.91 -6.85
N GLN A 158 0.21 -0.47 -7.49
CA GLN A 158 0.17 0.54 -8.54
C GLN A 158 -0.68 0.09 -9.74
N ARG A 159 -0.60 -1.18 -10.16
CA ARG A 159 -1.47 -1.73 -11.22
C ARG A 159 -2.94 -1.71 -10.83
N LEU A 160 -3.29 -2.09 -9.60
CA LEU A 160 -4.67 -2.03 -9.10
C LEU A 160 -5.19 -0.59 -9.06
N GLU A 161 -4.38 0.36 -8.59
CA GLU A 161 -4.71 1.79 -8.62
C GLU A 161 -4.87 2.30 -10.05
N MET A 162 -4.04 1.83 -11.00
CA MET A 162 -4.17 2.16 -12.42
C MET A 162 -5.44 1.58 -13.07
N MET A 163 -5.97 0.47 -12.56
CA MET A 163 -7.24 -0.12 -13.04
C MET A 163 -8.47 0.53 -12.41
N SER A 164 -8.32 1.27 -11.31
CA SER A 164 -9.41 2.03 -10.73
C SER A 164 -9.83 3.15 -11.67
N THR A 165 -11.11 3.22 -12.00
CA THR A 165 -11.69 4.29 -12.83
C THR A 165 -12.22 5.44 -12.00
N ARG A 166 -12.36 5.24 -10.68
CA ARG A 166 -13.00 6.19 -9.78
C ARG A 166 -12.05 6.66 -8.68
N ASP A 167 -12.31 7.88 -8.19
CA ASP A 167 -11.66 8.44 -7.00
C ASP A 167 -12.22 7.77 -5.74
N GLY A 168 -11.35 7.32 -4.86
CA GLY A 168 -11.74 6.52 -3.69
C GLY A 168 -12.53 7.30 -2.62
N MET A 169 -12.40 8.62 -2.56
CA MET A 169 -13.11 9.46 -1.60
C MET A 169 -14.48 9.88 -2.10
N THR A 170 -14.56 10.29 -3.37
CA THR A 170 -15.73 10.94 -3.94
C THR A 170 -16.60 10.03 -4.81
N GLY A 171 -16.06 8.91 -5.28
CA GLY A 171 -16.74 7.98 -6.17
C GLY A 171 -16.96 8.49 -7.61
N VAL A 172 -16.57 9.73 -7.95
CA VAL A 172 -16.54 10.24 -9.33
C VAL A 172 -15.33 9.67 -10.08
N TYR A 173 -15.21 9.93 -11.37
CA TYR A 173 -14.05 9.47 -12.12
C TYR A 173 -12.76 10.08 -11.56
N ASN A 174 -11.68 9.30 -11.53
CA ASN A 174 -10.37 9.84 -11.27
C ASN A 174 -9.86 10.61 -12.49
N ARG A 175 -8.85 11.46 -12.30
CA ARG A 175 -8.26 12.30 -13.35
C ARG A 175 -7.93 11.51 -14.61
N ARG A 176 -7.30 10.35 -14.47
CA ARG A 176 -6.84 9.54 -15.61
C ARG A 176 -8.02 9.04 -16.48
N HIS A 177 -9.05 8.51 -15.84
CA HIS A 177 -10.22 8.00 -16.55
C HIS A 177 -11.00 9.15 -17.19
N TRP A 178 -11.14 10.27 -16.47
CA TRP A 178 -11.79 11.46 -16.99
C TRP A 178 -11.05 12.04 -18.21
N GLU A 179 -9.70 12.13 -18.19
CA GLU A 179 -8.92 12.56 -19.36
C GLU A 179 -9.09 11.61 -20.56
N MET A 180 -9.28 10.32 -20.33
CA MET A 180 -9.62 9.36 -21.39
C MET A 180 -11.00 9.66 -21.98
N LEU A 181 -12.00 9.93 -21.15
CA LEU A 181 -13.34 10.32 -21.60
C LEU A 181 -13.30 11.64 -22.38
N LEU A 182 -12.53 12.63 -21.91
CA LEU A 182 -12.33 13.89 -22.60
C LEU A 182 -11.76 13.69 -24.02
N ARG A 183 -10.75 12.82 -24.15
CA ARG A 183 -10.18 12.52 -25.48
C ARG A 183 -11.22 11.91 -26.39
N ASN A 184 -12.02 10.97 -25.89
CA ASN A 184 -13.07 10.32 -26.68
C ASN A 184 -14.14 11.32 -27.09
N GLU A 185 -14.58 12.21 -26.20
CA GLU A 185 -15.57 13.24 -26.51
C GLU A 185 -15.03 14.26 -27.52
N PHE A 186 -13.75 14.67 -27.39
CA PHE A 186 -13.10 15.53 -28.38
C PHE A 186 -13.09 14.92 -29.76
N GLU A 187 -12.71 13.65 -29.89
CA GLU A 187 -12.69 12.94 -31.18
C GLU A 187 -14.12 12.73 -31.74
N HIS A 188 -15.11 12.52 -30.88
CA HIS A 188 -16.50 12.44 -31.25
C HIS A 188 -16.99 13.79 -31.85
N CYS A 189 -16.78 14.89 -31.13
CA CYS A 189 -17.16 16.21 -31.58
C CYS A 189 -16.44 16.64 -32.88
N ARG A 190 -15.18 16.25 -33.03
CA ARG A 190 -14.40 16.52 -34.24
C ARG A 190 -14.98 15.81 -35.48
N ARG A 191 -15.48 14.57 -35.32
CA ARG A 191 -16.08 13.80 -36.43
C ARG A 191 -17.49 14.25 -36.75
N ASP A 192 -18.31 14.36 -35.73
CA ASP A 192 -19.78 14.48 -35.89
C ASP A 192 -20.27 15.92 -35.71
N ARG A 193 -19.33 16.87 -35.47
CA ARG A 193 -19.60 18.30 -35.20
C ARG A 193 -20.64 18.51 -34.12
N CYS A 194 -20.58 17.66 -33.06
CA CYS A 194 -21.50 17.76 -31.94
C CYS A 194 -21.13 18.93 -31.03
N THR A 195 -22.08 19.35 -30.21
CA THR A 195 -21.89 20.38 -29.21
C THR A 195 -21.48 19.68 -27.91
N ALA A 196 -20.38 20.11 -27.28
CA ALA A 196 -20.01 19.66 -25.97
C ALA A 196 -19.32 20.80 -25.19
N THR A 197 -19.38 20.77 -23.90
CA THR A 197 -18.77 21.77 -23.03
C THR A 197 -18.00 21.07 -21.89
N ILE A 198 -16.79 21.52 -21.62
CA ILE A 198 -16.05 21.09 -20.45
C ILE A 198 -15.96 22.19 -19.42
N LEU A 199 -15.91 21.79 -18.16
CA LEU A 199 -15.77 22.67 -17.02
C LEU A 199 -14.58 22.22 -16.18
N LEU A 200 -13.78 23.17 -15.72
CA LEU A 200 -12.83 23.00 -14.63
C LEU A 200 -13.32 23.79 -13.42
N ILE A 201 -13.30 23.17 -12.28
CA ILE A 201 -13.89 23.66 -11.03
C ILE A 201 -12.85 23.54 -9.92
N ASP A 202 -12.74 24.58 -9.11
CA ASP A 202 -11.81 24.60 -7.97
C ASP A 202 -12.54 25.15 -6.73
N ILE A 203 -12.27 24.58 -5.57
CA ILE A 203 -12.88 25.01 -4.31
C ILE A 203 -12.13 26.24 -3.79
N ASP A 204 -12.85 27.35 -3.71
CA ASP A 204 -12.28 28.60 -3.28
C ASP A 204 -11.80 28.53 -1.82
N HIS A 205 -10.56 28.97 -1.59
CA HIS A 205 -9.95 29.02 -0.25
C HIS A 205 -9.90 27.67 0.49
N PHE A 206 -9.84 26.54 -0.23
CA PHE A 206 -9.84 25.20 0.36
C PHE A 206 -8.72 25.00 1.40
N LYS A 207 -7.55 25.59 1.17
CA LYS A 207 -6.46 25.58 2.14
C LYS A 207 -6.88 26.21 3.47
N ASN A 208 -7.60 27.32 3.44
CA ASN A 208 -8.07 27.98 4.67
C ASN A 208 -9.06 27.10 5.45
N ILE A 209 -9.91 26.32 4.74
CA ILE A 209 -10.82 25.37 5.38
C ILE A 209 -10.00 24.32 6.14
N ASN A 210 -8.98 23.73 5.48
CA ASN A 210 -8.09 22.76 6.11
C ASN A 210 -7.31 23.35 7.29
N ASP A 211 -6.75 24.55 7.13
CA ASP A 211 -5.91 25.19 8.14
C ASP A 211 -6.75 25.63 9.38
N THR A 212 -8.03 25.96 9.18
CA THR A 212 -8.92 26.43 10.27
C THR A 212 -9.65 25.26 10.96
N TRP A 213 -10.15 24.29 10.19
CA TRP A 213 -11.07 23.25 10.66
C TRP A 213 -10.49 21.84 10.61
N GLY A 214 -9.29 21.69 10.07
CA GLY A 214 -8.62 20.40 9.90
C GLY A 214 -9.00 19.64 8.62
N HIS A 215 -8.18 18.68 8.25
CA HIS A 215 -8.35 17.89 7.00
C HIS A 215 -9.66 17.10 6.94
N ALA A 216 -10.19 16.64 8.07
CA ALA A 216 -11.45 15.91 8.10
C ALA A 216 -12.63 16.78 7.59
N VAL A 217 -12.65 18.07 7.96
CA VAL A 217 -13.67 19.02 7.48
C VAL A 217 -13.44 19.37 6.01
N GLY A 218 -12.18 19.46 5.57
CA GLY A 218 -11.85 19.59 4.16
C GLY A 218 -12.36 18.41 3.32
N ASP A 219 -12.22 17.19 3.81
CA ASP A 219 -12.74 15.98 3.16
C ASP A 219 -14.28 16.01 3.08
N GLU A 220 -14.96 16.43 4.15
CA GLU A 220 -16.42 16.66 4.14
C GLU A 220 -16.83 17.71 3.10
N ALA A 221 -16.08 18.80 2.97
CA ALA A 221 -16.32 19.83 1.95
C ALA A 221 -16.21 19.27 0.52
N ILE A 222 -15.18 18.48 0.24
CA ILE A 222 -15.00 17.81 -1.04
C ILE A 222 -16.19 16.88 -1.36
N ILE A 223 -16.60 16.07 -0.39
CA ILE A 223 -17.73 15.13 -0.56
C ILE A 223 -19.04 15.91 -0.77
N ALA A 224 -19.25 16.99 -0.03
CA ALA A 224 -20.45 17.83 -0.13
C ALA A 224 -20.55 18.49 -1.51
N ILE A 225 -19.47 19.08 -2.02
CA ILE A 225 -19.40 19.68 -3.36
C ILE A 225 -19.62 18.60 -4.43
N THR A 226 -18.99 17.44 -4.29
CA THR A 226 -19.19 16.31 -5.22
C THR A 226 -20.65 15.93 -5.33
N ARG A 227 -21.37 15.84 -4.23
CA ARG A 227 -22.81 15.55 -4.20
C ARG A 227 -23.63 16.63 -4.91
N GLN A 228 -23.31 17.92 -4.72
CA GLN A 228 -23.99 19.01 -5.39
C GLN A 228 -23.76 18.96 -6.93
N LEU A 229 -22.56 18.67 -7.36
CA LEU A 229 -22.23 18.46 -8.77
C LEU A 229 -23.03 17.29 -9.35
N GLN A 230 -23.01 16.11 -8.68
CA GLN A 230 -23.74 14.92 -9.12
C GLN A 230 -25.27 15.13 -9.24
N MET A 231 -25.86 15.90 -8.32
CA MET A 231 -27.29 16.23 -8.37
C MET A 231 -27.65 17.27 -9.44
N SER A 232 -26.65 17.99 -9.96
CA SER A 232 -26.89 19.10 -10.90
C SER A 232 -26.64 18.72 -12.35
N VAL A 233 -25.81 17.71 -12.62
CA VAL A 233 -25.49 17.20 -13.95
C VAL A 233 -26.33 15.98 -14.30
N ARG A 234 -26.40 15.64 -15.59
CA ARG A 234 -27.15 14.49 -16.08
C ARG A 234 -26.36 13.20 -15.95
N SER A 235 -27.01 12.05 -16.00
CA SER A 235 -26.38 10.72 -15.94
C SER A 235 -25.37 10.46 -17.07
N GLY A 236 -25.49 11.18 -18.19
CA GLY A 236 -24.56 11.11 -19.32
C GLY A 236 -23.33 12.01 -19.21
N ASP A 237 -23.33 12.95 -18.26
CA ASP A 237 -22.20 13.84 -18.02
C ASP A 237 -21.14 13.15 -17.16
N ALA A 238 -19.86 13.44 -17.40
CA ALA A 238 -18.76 12.80 -16.69
C ALA A 238 -18.09 13.77 -15.71
N ILE A 239 -18.25 13.51 -14.42
CA ILE A 239 -17.54 14.25 -13.36
C ILE A 239 -16.26 13.51 -13.02
N GLY A 240 -15.13 14.24 -12.94
CA GLY A 240 -13.84 13.74 -12.50
C GLY A 240 -13.24 14.61 -11.42
N ARG A 241 -12.45 14.00 -10.54
CA ARG A 241 -11.60 14.71 -9.57
C ARG A 241 -10.18 14.77 -10.08
N PHE A 242 -9.64 15.98 -10.25
CA PHE A 242 -8.33 16.23 -10.86
C PHE A 242 -7.20 16.30 -9.84
N GLY A 243 -7.48 16.82 -8.67
CA GLY A 243 -6.54 17.05 -7.59
C GLY A 243 -7.25 17.06 -6.24
N GLY A 244 -6.62 17.60 -5.22
CA GLY A 244 -7.18 17.70 -3.88
C GLY A 244 -8.56 18.37 -3.85
N ASP A 245 -8.63 19.56 -4.43
CA ASP A 245 -9.77 20.48 -4.45
C ASP A 245 -10.27 20.81 -5.87
N GLU A 246 -9.72 20.15 -6.90
CA GLU A 246 -10.03 20.38 -8.30
C GLU A 246 -10.96 19.31 -8.87
N PHE A 247 -11.99 19.74 -9.56
CA PHE A 247 -12.93 18.88 -10.30
C PHE A 247 -13.02 19.28 -11.77
N ALA A 248 -13.44 18.34 -12.60
CA ALA A 248 -13.70 18.56 -14.01
C ALA A 248 -15.00 17.89 -14.43
N VAL A 249 -15.73 18.51 -15.34
CA VAL A 249 -16.99 17.96 -15.88
C VAL A 249 -16.96 18.00 -17.40
N ILE A 250 -17.38 16.90 -18.03
CA ILE A 250 -17.69 16.85 -19.47
C ILE A 250 -19.20 16.84 -19.59
N MET A 251 -19.76 17.81 -20.27
CA MET A 251 -21.19 17.88 -20.61
C MET A 251 -21.34 17.64 -22.10
N SER A 252 -21.67 16.41 -22.48
CA SER A 252 -21.94 16.03 -23.86
C SER A 252 -23.23 16.65 -24.34
N GLN A 253 -23.31 17.00 -25.63
CA GLN A 253 -24.50 17.62 -26.28
C GLN A 253 -25.03 18.84 -25.49
N THR A 254 -24.12 19.65 -24.92
CA THR A 254 -24.48 20.78 -24.06
C THR A 254 -23.73 22.02 -24.52
N ALA A 255 -24.46 23.10 -24.79
CA ALA A 255 -23.92 24.43 -25.11
C ALA A 255 -23.45 25.16 -23.87
N ALA A 256 -22.57 26.16 -24.02
CA ALA A 256 -21.99 26.92 -22.91
C ALA A 256 -23.07 27.56 -22.00
N GLU A 257 -24.14 28.12 -22.59
CA GLU A 257 -25.23 28.76 -21.85
C GLU A 257 -25.93 27.79 -20.89
N SER A 258 -26.15 26.55 -21.36
CA SER A 258 -26.75 25.51 -20.53
C SER A 258 -25.81 25.05 -19.42
N ALA A 259 -24.50 24.93 -19.68
CA ALA A 259 -23.50 24.61 -18.70
C ALA A 259 -23.41 25.71 -17.62
N ILE A 260 -23.44 26.99 -17.99
CA ILE A 260 -23.48 28.13 -17.07
C ILE A 260 -24.73 28.05 -16.18
N ALA A 261 -25.91 27.79 -16.76
CA ALA A 261 -27.17 27.68 -16.02
C ALA A 261 -27.13 26.53 -14.99
N VAL A 262 -26.45 25.40 -15.31
CA VAL A 262 -26.20 24.32 -14.35
C VAL A 262 -25.30 24.80 -13.22
N MET A 263 -24.21 25.50 -13.52
CA MET A 263 -23.28 25.99 -12.49
C MET A 263 -23.89 27.09 -11.62
N SER A 264 -24.76 27.96 -12.15
CA SER A 264 -25.50 28.94 -11.35
C SER A 264 -26.32 28.25 -10.23
N ARG A 265 -27.01 27.15 -10.58
CA ARG A 265 -27.74 26.36 -9.57
C ARG A 265 -26.83 25.68 -8.56
N VAL A 266 -25.61 25.28 -8.98
CA VAL A 266 -24.61 24.74 -8.05
C VAL A 266 -24.16 25.83 -7.07
N HIS A 267 -23.84 27.03 -7.57
CA HIS A 267 -23.47 28.18 -6.72
C HIS A 267 -24.56 28.49 -5.69
N GLU A 268 -25.83 28.64 -6.11
CA GLU A 268 -26.97 28.90 -5.20
C GLU A 268 -27.11 27.82 -4.12
N ARG A 269 -26.94 26.54 -4.47
CA ARG A 269 -27.02 25.44 -3.51
C ARG A 269 -25.85 25.43 -2.52
N LEU A 270 -24.65 25.77 -2.98
CA LEU A 270 -23.48 25.86 -2.12
C LEU A 270 -23.57 27.02 -1.11
N GLU A 271 -24.21 28.16 -1.49
CA GLU A 271 -24.44 29.27 -0.57
C GLU A 271 -25.34 28.91 0.62
N THR A 272 -26.30 28.00 0.40
CA THR A 272 -27.22 27.50 1.43
C THR A 272 -26.72 26.27 2.17
N LEU A 273 -25.63 25.66 1.70
CA LEU A 273 -25.08 24.44 2.27
C LEU A 273 -24.23 24.77 3.48
N SER A 274 -24.55 24.17 4.62
CA SER A 274 -23.71 24.24 5.80
C SER A 274 -23.05 22.88 6.10
N LEU A 275 -21.78 22.92 6.46
CA LEU A 275 -21.08 21.73 6.91
C LEU A 275 -21.40 21.45 8.39
N PRO A 276 -21.67 20.21 8.80
CA PRO A 276 -22.01 19.89 10.19
C PRO A 276 -20.96 20.35 11.20
N CYS A 277 -19.67 20.19 10.84
CA CYS A 277 -18.54 20.56 11.71
C CYS A 277 -18.07 22.01 11.53
N ALA A 278 -18.53 22.74 10.50
CA ALA A 278 -18.19 24.13 10.22
C ALA A 278 -19.42 24.91 9.69
N PRO A 279 -20.47 25.12 10.50
CA PRO A 279 -21.75 25.66 10.04
C PRO A 279 -21.71 27.12 9.55
N LYS A 280 -20.63 27.84 9.84
CA LYS A 280 -20.43 29.24 9.39
C LYS A 280 -19.55 29.32 8.12
N GLU A 281 -18.97 28.24 7.67
CA GLU A 281 -18.09 28.23 6.50
C GLU A 281 -18.92 28.08 5.23
N ALA A 282 -18.94 29.11 4.40
CA ALA A 282 -19.63 29.07 3.10
C ALA A 282 -18.74 28.39 2.07
N LEU A 283 -19.19 27.26 1.52
CA LEU A 283 -18.50 26.60 0.41
C LEU A 283 -18.69 27.40 -0.89
N ARG A 284 -17.61 27.75 -1.53
CA ARG A 284 -17.60 28.48 -2.80
C ARG A 284 -16.70 27.78 -3.80
N ILE A 285 -17.01 27.93 -5.08
CA ILE A 285 -16.24 27.37 -6.19
C ILE A 285 -15.98 28.42 -7.25
N SER A 286 -14.86 28.32 -7.93
CA SER A 286 -14.59 29.03 -9.18
C SER A 286 -14.67 28.04 -10.33
N VAL A 287 -15.27 28.46 -11.45
CA VAL A 287 -15.54 27.60 -12.59
C VAL A 287 -15.03 28.22 -13.88
N GLY A 288 -14.26 27.48 -14.65
CA GLY A 288 -13.88 27.80 -16.02
C GLY A 288 -14.64 26.90 -16.99
N VAL A 289 -15.37 27.49 -17.92
CA VAL A 289 -16.19 26.82 -18.94
C VAL A 289 -15.56 26.97 -20.31
N ALA A 290 -15.40 25.89 -21.04
CA ALA A 290 -14.93 25.91 -22.43
C ALA A 290 -15.86 25.08 -23.32
N PRO A 291 -16.68 25.71 -24.22
CA PRO A 291 -17.38 24.98 -25.24
C PRO A 291 -16.40 24.43 -26.28
N TRP A 292 -16.73 23.27 -26.82
CA TRP A 292 -15.97 22.71 -27.94
C TRP A 292 -16.10 23.60 -29.17
N GLY A 293 -15.00 23.76 -29.91
CA GLY A 293 -14.98 24.50 -31.17
C GLY A 293 -13.94 23.96 -32.15
N PRO A 294 -14.12 24.19 -33.44
CA PRO A 294 -13.22 23.67 -34.49
C PRO A 294 -11.81 24.25 -34.45
N GLN A 295 -11.58 25.31 -33.68
CA GLN A 295 -10.28 25.92 -33.48
C GLN A 295 -9.31 25.03 -32.66
N PHE A 296 -9.84 24.08 -31.90
CA PHE A 296 -8.99 23.18 -31.13
C PHE A 296 -8.49 22.03 -31.97
N GLY A 297 -7.18 21.95 -32.18
CA GLY A 297 -6.52 20.85 -32.88
C GLY A 297 -6.34 19.60 -32.02
N HIS A 298 -6.37 19.76 -30.67
CA HIS A 298 -6.14 18.67 -29.74
C HIS A 298 -6.92 18.90 -28.44
N TYR A 299 -7.36 17.81 -27.76
CA TYR A 299 -8.13 17.88 -26.50
C TYR A 299 -7.42 18.69 -25.41
N ARG A 300 -6.09 18.73 -25.40
CA ARG A 300 -5.30 19.51 -24.42
C ARG A 300 -5.47 21.02 -24.62
N GLU A 301 -5.68 21.47 -25.83
CA GLU A 301 -5.96 22.90 -26.12
C GLU A 301 -7.32 23.28 -25.59
N TRP A 302 -8.31 22.41 -25.79
CA TRP A 302 -9.65 22.58 -25.24
C TRP A 302 -9.62 22.62 -23.70
N LEU A 303 -8.89 21.67 -23.06
CA LEU A 303 -8.70 21.66 -21.61
C LEU A 303 -7.99 22.93 -21.11
N LYS A 304 -6.98 23.38 -21.83
CA LYS A 304 -6.26 24.62 -21.50
C LYS A 304 -7.15 25.86 -21.59
N ALA A 305 -8.11 25.89 -22.52
CA ALA A 305 -9.07 26.98 -22.60
C ALA A 305 -9.96 27.06 -21.34
N ALA A 306 -10.40 25.92 -20.83
CA ALA A 306 -11.13 25.86 -19.55
C ALA A 306 -10.27 26.30 -18.37
N ASP A 307 -8.98 25.93 -18.32
CA ASP A 307 -8.04 26.33 -17.29
C ASP A 307 -7.80 27.84 -17.29
N VAL A 308 -7.62 28.45 -18.47
CA VAL A 308 -7.52 29.91 -18.59
C VAL A 308 -8.79 30.62 -18.12
N ALA A 309 -9.96 30.06 -18.43
CA ALA A 309 -11.22 30.60 -17.93
C ALA A 309 -11.34 30.48 -16.39
N LEU A 310 -10.96 29.35 -15.82
CA LEU A 310 -10.92 29.15 -14.37
C LEU A 310 -9.97 30.14 -13.69
N TYR A 311 -8.79 30.34 -14.27
CA TYR A 311 -7.83 31.32 -13.76
C TYR A 311 -8.42 32.76 -13.76
N ARG A 312 -9.19 33.12 -14.81
CA ARG A 312 -9.91 34.40 -14.85
C ARG A 312 -10.97 34.50 -13.76
N ALA A 313 -11.74 33.44 -13.54
CA ALA A 313 -12.72 33.39 -12.44
C ALA A 313 -12.06 33.63 -11.09
N LYS A 314 -10.93 32.99 -10.81
CA LYS A 314 -10.16 33.21 -9.58
C LYS A 314 -9.67 34.65 -9.42
N ASN A 315 -9.15 35.25 -10.48
CA ASN A 315 -8.64 36.64 -10.45
C ASN A 315 -9.72 37.70 -10.42
N ALA A 316 -10.90 37.43 -10.96
CA ALA A 316 -12.03 38.35 -10.96
C ALA A 316 -12.81 38.38 -9.62
N GLY A 317 -12.30 37.74 -8.57
CA GLY A 317 -12.87 37.75 -7.22
C GLY A 317 -13.47 36.43 -6.77
N ARG A 318 -13.24 35.33 -7.49
CA ARG A 318 -13.72 33.96 -7.18
C ARG A 318 -15.25 33.84 -7.16
N SER A 319 -15.77 32.71 -6.67
CA SER A 319 -17.21 32.43 -6.51
C SER A 319 -18.00 32.77 -7.79
N ARG A 320 -17.49 32.37 -8.96
CA ARG A 320 -18.08 32.68 -10.26
C ARG A 320 -17.70 31.68 -11.34
N THR A 321 -18.45 31.78 -12.43
CA THR A 321 -18.23 31.02 -13.67
C THR A 321 -17.76 31.97 -14.77
N GLU A 322 -16.63 31.66 -15.40
CA GLU A 322 -16.09 32.36 -16.57
C GLU A 322 -16.03 31.45 -17.79
N VAL A 323 -16.27 31.98 -18.96
CA VAL A 323 -16.29 31.22 -20.22
C VAL A 323 -15.01 31.50 -21.01
N ALA A 324 -14.44 30.48 -21.62
CA ALA A 324 -13.31 30.62 -22.54
C ALA A 324 -13.74 31.51 -23.74
N ALA A 325 -12.88 32.48 -24.05
CA ALA A 325 -13.11 33.40 -25.18
C ALA A 325 -12.82 32.71 -26.51
#